data_59ecf55e9556149040663aaf52e677d5
#
_entry.id   59ecf55e9556149040663aaf52e677d5
#
_cell.length_a   1.000
_cell.length_b   1.000
_cell.length_c   1.000
_cell.angle_alpha   90.00
_cell.angle_beta   90.00
_cell.angle_gamma   90.00
#
_symmetry.space_group_name_H-M   'P 1'
#
loop_
_entity.id
_entity.type
_entity.pdbx_description
1 polymer ?
#
loop_
_entity_poly.entity_id
_entity_poly.type
_entity_poly.pdbx_seq_one_letter_code
_entity_poly.pdbx_strand_id
1 'polypeptide(L)'
;MKKKIVLMLTVIMLIGLAGCGKNHINIKETGTSDNNEQMVQNIYENKRTEVKQKISEIKERLPETSAEDKGTCGSKAKWYYKDNTLIIYGEGVITEDTWHKSNIVINTVVIDSGITKLGNNMFSGLGSEVGKNIENFYIADGLEEIGSSTFVNCDCLSEIVLPPSLYFIDGYTFASCDSLKKIYMTDGVEKIGDSAFTGCKSLESIFIPKTVRAIGNGVFTGCNNLSDIQISKDNRIFSEKNNCIINNDTKTLIYAINKDFSIPDDILCIAEDAFYGCEIDSLVIPEGVKEIEEEHLLIANLLKLNYLIH
;
A
#
# COMPACT_ATOMS: atom_id res chain seq x y z
N MET A 1 30.93 9.42 -38.32
CA MET A 1 31.41 9.83 -36.99
C MET A 1 30.28 10.60 -36.28
N LYS A 2 29.53 9.92 -35.41
CA LYS A 2 28.45 10.54 -34.62
C LYS A 2 28.96 10.68 -33.21
N LYS A 3 29.12 11.94 -32.75
CA LYS A 3 29.51 12.28 -31.39
C LYS A 3 28.36 11.95 -30.44
N LYS A 4 28.60 11.08 -29.46
CA LYS A 4 27.73 10.88 -28.30
C LYS A 4 27.96 12.08 -27.36
N ILE A 5 26.93 12.86 -27.15
CA ILE A 5 26.90 13.86 -26.08
C ILE A 5 26.43 13.13 -24.82
N VAL A 6 27.34 12.95 -23.88
CA VAL A 6 27.04 12.51 -22.52
C VAL A 6 26.62 13.76 -21.76
N LEU A 7 25.34 13.88 -21.45
CA LEU A 7 24.84 14.94 -20.55
C LEU A 7 24.92 14.44 -19.12
N MET A 8 25.90 14.94 -18.39
CA MET A 8 26.08 14.73 -16.96
C MET A 8 25.12 15.70 -16.24
N LEU A 9 24.01 15.21 -15.69
CA LEU A 9 23.13 16.00 -14.84
C LEU A 9 23.60 15.86 -13.40
N THR A 10 24.21 16.92 -12.90
CA THR A 10 24.53 17.17 -11.50
C THR A 10 23.25 17.27 -10.69
N VAL A 11 23.12 16.39 -9.70
CA VAL A 11 22.10 16.48 -8.66
C VAL A 11 22.40 17.69 -7.78
N ILE A 12 21.59 18.71 -7.86
CA ILE A 12 21.61 19.83 -6.90
C ILE A 12 20.73 19.44 -5.73
N MET A 13 21.36 19.19 -4.58
CA MET A 13 20.69 19.17 -3.29
C MET A 13 20.13 20.57 -3.01
N LEU A 14 18.82 20.72 -2.96
CA LEU A 14 18.14 21.85 -2.36
C LEU A 14 17.54 21.41 -1.04
N ILE A 15 18.24 21.75 0.04
CA ILE A 15 17.71 21.79 1.40
C ILE A 15 16.99 23.14 1.53
N GLY A 16 15.73 23.09 1.94
CA GLY A 16 15.11 24.22 2.63
C GLY A 16 13.92 24.86 1.94
N LEU A 17 12.89 24.92 2.74
CA LEU A 17 11.76 25.85 2.80
C LEU A 17 10.43 25.40 2.20
N ALA A 18 9.46 25.46 3.10
CA ALA A 18 8.05 25.23 2.92
C ALA A 18 7.47 25.91 1.66
N GLY A 19 6.78 25.13 0.88
CA GLY A 19 5.97 25.60 -0.23
C GLY A 19 5.26 24.43 -0.89
N CYS A 20 3.94 24.43 -0.81
CA CYS A 20 3.05 23.50 -1.47
C CYS A 20 3.31 23.52 -2.99
N GLY A 21 4.18 22.66 -3.49
CA GLY A 21 4.54 22.50 -4.89
C GLY A 21 4.43 21.03 -5.30
N LYS A 22 3.59 20.76 -6.27
CA LYS A 22 3.39 19.45 -6.89
C LYS A 22 4.72 18.94 -7.47
N ASN A 23 5.46 18.15 -6.73
CA ASN A 23 6.54 17.35 -7.28
C ASN A 23 6.01 15.95 -7.58
N HIS A 24 5.41 15.78 -8.74
CA HIS A 24 5.25 14.46 -9.36
C HIS A 24 6.65 13.97 -9.74
N ILE A 25 7.25 13.13 -8.92
CA ILE A 25 8.44 12.38 -9.33
C ILE A 25 7.94 11.24 -10.21
N ASN A 26 7.98 11.45 -11.50
CA ASN A 26 7.72 10.43 -12.49
C ASN A 26 8.97 9.57 -12.61
N ILE A 27 8.97 8.40 -11.95
CA ILE A 27 10.14 7.50 -11.85
C ILE A 27 10.49 6.84 -13.21
N LYS A 28 9.64 7.01 -14.22
CA LYS A 28 9.84 6.44 -15.57
C LYS A 28 10.94 7.07 -16.41
N GLU A 29 11.60 8.16 -15.98
CA GLU A 29 12.65 8.79 -16.78
C GLU A 29 14.06 8.43 -16.29
N THR A 30 14.75 7.60 -17.07
CA THR A 30 16.22 7.51 -17.25
C THR A 30 17.06 6.88 -16.12
N GLY A 31 16.69 5.73 -15.59
CA GLY A 31 17.60 4.93 -14.75
C GLY A 31 17.67 3.47 -15.20
N THR A 32 18.81 2.81 -15.02
CA THR A 32 18.82 1.35 -15.02
C THR A 32 17.96 0.87 -13.85
N SER A 33 17.36 -0.32 -13.95
CA SER A 33 16.51 -0.93 -12.89
C SER A 33 17.14 -0.83 -11.49
N ASP A 34 18.46 -0.95 -11.39
CA ASP A 34 19.23 -0.85 -10.14
C ASP A 34 19.16 0.53 -9.49
N ASN A 35 19.20 1.59 -10.31
CA ASN A 35 19.13 2.96 -9.79
C ASN A 35 17.75 3.30 -9.25
N ASN A 36 16.69 2.76 -9.86
CA ASN A 36 15.31 2.97 -9.42
C ASN A 36 15.06 2.28 -8.08
N GLU A 37 15.48 1.02 -7.92
CA GLU A 37 15.31 0.27 -6.68
C GLU A 37 16.07 0.91 -5.51
N GLN A 38 17.33 1.35 -5.74
CA GLN A 38 18.09 2.08 -4.74
C GLN A 38 17.43 3.41 -4.36
N MET A 39 16.82 4.10 -5.32
CA MET A 39 16.07 5.33 -5.06
C MET A 39 14.84 5.07 -4.19
N VAL A 40 14.06 4.03 -4.48
CA VAL A 40 12.90 3.63 -3.67
C VAL A 40 13.33 3.30 -2.24
N GLN A 41 14.41 2.53 -2.08
CA GLN A 41 14.95 2.20 -0.76
C GLN A 41 15.39 3.46 0.01
N ASN A 42 16.07 4.39 -0.64
CA ASN A 42 16.48 5.63 0.00
C ASN A 42 15.29 6.50 0.44
N ILE A 43 14.24 6.57 -0.39
CA ILE A 43 12.99 7.27 -0.04
C ILE A 43 12.36 6.60 1.20
N TYR A 44 12.28 5.28 1.22
CA TYR A 44 11.75 4.53 2.35
C TYR A 44 12.53 4.82 3.65
N GLU A 45 13.87 4.74 3.63
CA GLU A 45 14.69 4.97 4.82
C GLU A 45 14.54 6.41 5.35
N ASN A 46 14.44 7.39 4.47
CA ASN A 46 14.16 8.78 4.86
C ASN A 46 12.78 8.88 5.54
N LYS A 47 11.76 8.26 4.96
CA LYS A 47 10.40 8.23 5.54
C LYS A 47 10.37 7.50 6.89
N ARG A 48 11.10 6.39 7.05
CA ARG A 48 11.24 5.71 8.36
C ARG A 48 11.90 6.60 9.41
N THR A 49 12.92 7.36 9.01
CA THR A 49 13.58 8.34 9.90
C THR A 49 12.61 9.44 10.34
N GLU A 50 11.83 9.99 9.40
CA GLU A 50 10.78 10.97 9.69
C GLU A 50 9.74 10.41 10.68
N VAL A 51 9.29 9.17 10.49
CA VAL A 51 8.33 8.50 11.38
C VAL A 51 8.89 8.36 12.79
N LYS A 52 10.13 7.88 12.95
CA LYS A 52 10.78 7.73 14.26
C LYS A 52 10.91 9.07 14.99
N GLN A 53 11.29 10.11 14.25
CA GLN A 53 11.37 11.45 14.80
C GLN A 53 10.00 11.97 15.25
N LYS A 54 8.96 11.79 14.41
CA LYS A 54 7.59 12.20 14.75
C LYS A 54 7.05 11.50 16.00
N ILE A 55 7.29 10.20 16.13
CA ILE A 55 6.91 9.43 17.33
C ILE A 55 7.57 10.04 18.57
N SER A 56 8.88 10.33 18.52
CA SER A 56 9.61 10.94 19.64
C SER A 56 9.04 12.32 20.02
N GLU A 57 8.89 13.22 19.03
CA GLU A 57 8.35 14.56 19.22
C GLU A 57 6.93 14.53 19.83
N ILE A 58 6.06 13.61 19.36
CA ILE A 58 4.69 13.47 19.86
C ILE A 58 4.71 12.98 21.31
N LYS A 59 5.50 11.95 21.64
CA LYS A 59 5.58 11.40 22.99
C LYS A 59 6.15 12.39 24.00
N GLU A 60 7.13 13.21 23.61
CA GLU A 60 7.65 14.28 24.46
C GLU A 60 6.60 15.38 24.72
N ARG A 61 5.88 15.80 23.67
CA ARG A 61 4.85 16.84 23.78
C ARG A 61 3.61 16.38 24.53
N LEU A 62 3.21 15.14 24.36
CA LEU A 62 1.98 14.54 24.88
C LEU A 62 2.31 13.36 25.80
N PRO A 63 2.89 13.58 27.01
CA PRO A 63 3.14 12.47 27.93
C PRO A 63 1.84 11.90 28.50
N GLU A 64 1.84 10.61 28.86
CA GLU A 64 0.67 9.90 29.42
C GLU A 64 0.07 10.64 30.64
N THR A 65 0.91 11.33 31.41
CA THR A 65 0.48 12.13 32.58
C THR A 65 -0.46 13.29 32.22
N SER A 66 -0.47 13.72 30.95
CA SER A 66 -1.36 14.76 30.43
C SER A 66 -2.60 14.21 29.72
N ALA A 67 -2.82 12.89 29.73
CA ALA A 67 -3.91 12.24 29.02
C ALA A 67 -5.29 12.79 29.39
N GLU A 68 -6.13 13.00 28.40
CA GLU A 68 -7.55 13.36 28.55
C GLU A 68 -8.41 12.12 28.76
N ASP A 69 -8.04 11.01 28.12
CA ASP A 69 -8.65 9.70 28.27
C ASP A 69 -7.61 8.59 28.10
N LYS A 70 -7.85 7.42 28.68
CA LYS A 70 -6.95 6.27 28.60
C LYS A 70 -7.64 4.95 28.91
N GLY A 71 -7.05 3.85 28.44
CA GLY A 71 -7.59 2.51 28.66
C GLY A 71 -6.63 1.40 28.28
N THR A 72 -7.18 0.22 28.18
CA THR A 72 -6.48 -0.99 27.72
C THR A 72 -7.11 -1.46 26.41
N CYS A 73 -6.29 -2.03 25.51
CA CYS A 73 -6.71 -2.53 24.20
C CYS A 73 -6.16 -3.93 23.90
N GLY A 74 -5.67 -4.61 24.90
CA GLY A 74 -5.13 -5.97 24.87
C GLY A 74 -4.66 -6.38 26.26
N SER A 75 -4.06 -7.57 26.39
CA SER A 75 -3.63 -8.11 27.69
C SER A 75 -2.53 -7.27 28.37
N LYS A 76 -1.65 -6.67 27.57
CA LYS A 76 -0.56 -5.79 28.04
C LYS A 76 -0.50 -4.49 27.23
N ALA A 77 -1.33 -4.34 26.20
CA ALA A 77 -1.44 -3.14 25.39
C ALA A 77 -2.38 -2.14 26.04
N LYS A 78 -1.98 -0.88 26.04
CA LYS A 78 -2.69 0.26 26.61
C LYS A 78 -2.75 1.39 25.62
N TRP A 79 -3.66 2.32 25.83
CA TRP A 79 -3.75 3.54 25.05
C TRP A 79 -4.00 4.74 25.94
N TYR A 80 -3.64 5.90 25.43
CA TYR A 80 -4.10 7.19 25.95
C TYR A 80 -4.32 8.17 24.81
N TYR A 81 -5.17 9.14 25.08
CA TYR A 81 -5.60 10.16 24.13
C TYR A 81 -5.32 11.57 24.65
N LYS A 82 -4.82 12.43 23.78
CA LYS A 82 -4.59 13.84 24.01
C LYS A 82 -4.51 14.61 22.70
N ASP A 83 -5.13 15.78 22.62
CA ASP A 83 -5.06 16.70 21.48
C ASP A 83 -5.27 15.97 20.13
N ASN A 84 -6.40 15.26 19.96
CA ASN A 84 -6.76 14.46 18.79
C ASN A 84 -5.72 13.39 18.40
N THR A 85 -4.84 13.02 19.31
CA THR A 85 -3.80 12.01 19.13
C THR A 85 -4.07 10.81 20.03
N LEU A 86 -4.20 9.63 19.43
CA LEU A 86 -4.24 8.35 20.11
C LEU A 86 -2.85 7.74 20.12
N ILE A 87 -2.33 7.43 21.30
CA ILE A 87 -1.04 6.75 21.45
C ILE A 87 -1.29 5.38 22.07
N ILE A 88 -0.85 4.34 21.36
CA ILE A 88 -0.98 2.95 21.78
C ILE A 88 0.41 2.41 22.11
N TYR A 89 0.57 1.85 23.30
CA TYR A 89 1.84 1.44 23.88
C TYR A 89 1.69 0.17 24.73
N GLY A 90 2.80 -0.33 25.25
CA GLY A 90 2.86 -1.58 26.00
C GLY A 90 3.39 -2.71 25.14
N GLU A 91 2.87 -3.91 25.28
CA GLU A 91 3.42 -5.10 24.61
C GLU A 91 2.32 -5.99 23.99
N GLY A 92 2.67 -6.60 22.86
CA GLY A 92 1.91 -7.68 22.22
C GLY A 92 0.80 -7.20 21.29
N VAL A 93 -0.34 -7.86 21.37
CA VAL A 93 -1.43 -7.74 20.38
C VAL A 93 -2.49 -6.76 20.85
N ILE A 94 -2.95 -5.90 19.96
CA ILE A 94 -4.18 -5.11 20.13
C ILE A 94 -5.36 -5.98 19.69
N THR A 95 -6.27 -6.25 20.60
CA THR A 95 -7.44 -7.11 20.37
C THR A 95 -8.78 -6.37 20.46
N GLU A 96 -8.79 -5.18 21.07
CA GLU A 96 -10.00 -4.40 21.34
C GLU A 96 -9.77 -2.93 21.05
N ASP A 97 -10.75 -2.29 20.44
CA ASP A 97 -10.79 -0.88 20.08
C ASP A 97 -11.55 -0.04 21.12
N THR A 98 -11.19 -0.18 22.39
CA THR A 98 -11.92 0.43 23.52
C THR A 98 -12.01 1.95 23.47
N TRP A 99 -11.15 2.63 22.68
CA TRP A 99 -11.23 4.08 22.43
C TRP A 99 -12.48 4.49 21.63
N HIS A 100 -13.12 3.61 20.90
CA HIS A 100 -14.39 3.91 20.21
C HIS A 100 -15.55 4.25 21.16
N LYS A 101 -15.44 3.87 22.43
CA LYS A 101 -16.46 4.18 23.46
C LYS A 101 -16.38 5.62 23.97
N SER A 102 -15.24 6.25 23.73
CA SER A 102 -14.96 7.60 24.16
C SER A 102 -15.24 8.56 23.01
N ASN A 103 -16.29 9.18 22.86
CA ASN A 103 -16.71 10.09 21.76
C ASN A 103 -15.61 11.11 21.33
N ILE A 104 -14.42 10.57 20.99
CA ILE A 104 -13.19 11.32 20.70
C ILE A 104 -12.96 11.39 19.17
N VAL A 105 -12.37 12.49 18.72
CA VAL A 105 -11.93 12.67 17.34
C VAL A 105 -10.44 12.33 17.27
N ILE A 106 -10.07 11.38 16.43
CA ILE A 106 -8.67 10.95 16.26
C ILE A 106 -8.19 11.38 14.88
N ASN A 107 -7.21 12.29 14.84
CA ASN A 107 -6.53 12.70 13.60
C ASN A 107 -5.16 12.04 13.46
N THR A 108 -4.53 11.70 14.57
CA THR A 108 -3.20 11.09 14.57
C THR A 108 -3.20 9.84 15.45
N VAL A 109 -2.63 8.77 14.95
CA VAL A 109 -2.39 7.53 15.69
C VAL A 109 -0.89 7.26 15.77
N VAL A 110 -0.42 6.87 16.96
CA VAL A 110 0.95 6.41 17.18
C VAL A 110 0.91 5.00 17.75
N ILE A 111 1.57 4.07 17.08
CA ILE A 111 1.80 2.69 17.55
C ILE A 111 3.25 2.58 18.02
N ASP A 112 3.45 2.30 19.31
CA ASP A 112 4.78 2.17 19.90
C ASP A 112 5.41 0.78 19.66
N SER A 113 6.71 0.68 19.85
CA SER A 113 7.57 -0.45 19.43
C SER A 113 7.27 -1.80 20.11
N GLY A 114 6.56 -1.81 21.23
CA GLY A 114 6.18 -3.07 21.91
C GLY A 114 4.96 -3.76 21.30
N ILE A 115 4.22 -3.08 20.41
CA ILE A 115 3.03 -3.64 19.76
C ILE A 115 3.45 -4.47 18.56
N THR A 116 3.04 -5.74 18.53
CA THR A 116 3.42 -6.69 17.47
C THR A 116 2.30 -6.97 16.47
N LYS A 117 1.04 -6.76 16.84
CA LYS A 117 -0.10 -7.00 15.96
C LYS A 117 -1.25 -6.03 16.19
N LEU A 118 -1.82 -5.51 15.11
CA LEU A 118 -3.12 -4.85 15.10
C LEU A 118 -4.21 -5.88 14.77
N GLY A 119 -5.25 -5.94 15.60
CA GLY A 119 -6.41 -6.80 15.35
C GLY A 119 -7.24 -6.32 14.16
N ASN A 120 -8.28 -7.07 13.81
CA ASN A 120 -9.15 -6.75 12.70
C ASN A 120 -10.00 -5.50 12.99
N ASN A 121 -10.28 -4.69 11.98
CA ASN A 121 -11.16 -3.52 12.01
C ASN A 121 -10.76 -2.41 13.01
N MET A 122 -9.55 -2.40 13.55
CA MET A 122 -9.16 -1.53 14.67
C MET A 122 -9.37 -0.03 14.40
N PHE A 123 -9.16 0.42 13.18
CA PHE A 123 -9.28 1.82 12.78
C PHE A 123 -10.24 2.00 11.61
N SER A 124 -11.12 1.02 11.38
CA SER A 124 -12.07 1.06 10.27
C SER A 124 -13.04 2.25 10.37
N GLY A 125 -13.22 2.96 9.26
CA GLY A 125 -14.27 3.98 9.12
C GLY A 125 -15.68 3.41 8.89
N LEU A 126 -15.83 2.08 8.84
CA LEU A 126 -17.13 1.43 8.68
C LEU A 126 -17.98 1.56 9.95
N GLY A 127 -19.03 2.36 9.90
CA GLY A 127 -19.92 2.57 11.03
C GLY A 127 -19.34 3.41 12.19
N SER A 128 -18.16 3.97 12.02
CA SER A 128 -17.44 4.79 12.99
C SER A 128 -16.84 6.02 12.31
N GLU A 129 -16.85 7.16 12.97
CA GLU A 129 -16.16 8.36 12.48
C GLU A 129 -14.65 8.33 12.79
N VAL A 130 -14.17 7.35 13.56
CA VAL A 130 -12.76 7.28 13.99
C VAL A 130 -11.84 7.14 12.79
N GLY A 131 -12.02 6.11 11.95
CA GLY A 131 -11.15 5.86 10.80
C GLY A 131 -11.19 6.99 9.77
N LYS A 132 -12.36 7.59 9.55
CA LYS A 132 -12.55 8.65 8.55
C LYS A 132 -11.71 9.89 8.79
N ASN A 133 -11.39 10.21 10.06
CA ASN A 133 -10.68 11.42 10.43
C ASN A 133 -9.15 11.22 10.60
N ILE A 134 -8.66 9.98 10.49
CA ILE A 134 -7.22 9.71 10.66
C ILE A 134 -6.46 10.23 9.44
N GLU A 135 -5.65 11.26 9.66
CA GLU A 135 -4.78 11.87 8.66
C GLU A 135 -3.35 11.29 8.73
N ASN A 136 -2.90 10.98 9.96
CA ASN A 136 -1.54 10.54 10.22
C ASN A 136 -1.52 9.24 11.02
N PHE A 137 -0.72 8.29 10.55
CA PHE A 137 -0.53 7.02 11.23
C PHE A 137 0.96 6.69 11.32
N TYR A 138 1.51 6.77 12.53
CA TYR A 138 2.92 6.55 12.80
C TYR A 138 3.14 5.22 13.51
N ILE A 139 3.88 4.31 12.90
CA ILE A 139 4.14 2.97 13.42
C ILE A 139 5.63 2.83 13.74
N ALA A 140 5.98 2.56 15.00
CA ALA A 140 7.34 2.22 15.39
C ALA A 140 7.77 0.85 14.81
N ASP A 141 9.05 0.52 14.93
CA ASP A 141 9.52 -0.83 14.59
C ASP A 141 8.98 -1.84 15.62
N GLY A 142 8.72 -3.08 15.18
CA GLY A 142 8.18 -4.15 16.03
C GLY A 142 6.81 -4.66 15.63
N LEU A 143 6.02 -3.88 14.87
CA LEU A 143 4.75 -4.37 14.33
C LEU A 143 5.02 -5.42 13.24
N GLU A 144 4.44 -6.61 13.40
CA GLU A 144 4.64 -7.79 12.56
C GLU A 144 3.44 -8.07 11.66
N GLU A 145 2.22 -7.83 12.15
CA GLU A 145 0.98 -8.12 11.44
C GLU A 145 -0.03 -6.98 11.55
N ILE A 146 -0.74 -6.72 10.46
CA ILE A 146 -1.93 -5.86 10.43
C ILE A 146 -3.11 -6.72 9.99
N GLY A 147 -4.10 -6.83 10.86
CA GLY A 147 -5.28 -7.67 10.66
C GLY A 147 -6.24 -7.15 9.59
N SER A 148 -7.15 -8.00 9.19
CA SER A 148 -8.12 -7.72 8.14
C SER A 148 -8.93 -6.45 8.42
N SER A 149 -9.16 -5.67 7.36
CA SER A 149 -10.02 -4.47 7.38
C SER A 149 -9.60 -3.40 8.39
N THR A 150 -8.34 -3.42 8.87
CA THR A 150 -7.87 -2.53 9.93
C THR A 150 -8.03 -1.05 9.58
N PHE A 151 -7.81 -0.66 8.33
CA PHE A 151 -7.90 0.72 7.85
C PHE A 151 -8.99 0.93 6.79
N VAL A 152 -9.98 0.06 6.71
CA VAL A 152 -11.08 0.23 5.73
C VAL A 152 -11.73 1.60 5.92
N ASN A 153 -11.90 2.35 4.80
CA ASN A 153 -12.49 3.68 4.78
C ASN A 153 -11.75 4.72 5.67
N CYS A 154 -10.42 4.60 5.78
CA CYS A 154 -9.60 5.69 6.33
C CYS A 154 -9.44 6.79 5.26
N ASP A 155 -10.50 7.56 5.04
CA ASP A 155 -10.64 8.45 3.88
C ASP A 155 -9.69 9.65 3.91
N CYS A 156 -9.14 10.03 5.06
CA CYS A 156 -8.19 11.14 5.20
C CYS A 156 -6.72 10.68 5.20
N LEU A 157 -6.45 9.37 5.28
CA LEU A 157 -5.08 8.83 5.28
C LEU A 157 -4.47 8.96 3.89
N SER A 158 -3.47 9.85 3.73
CA SER A 158 -2.86 10.11 2.42
C SER A 158 -1.58 9.31 2.15
N GLU A 159 -0.84 8.96 3.18
CA GLU A 159 0.34 8.09 3.08
C GLU A 159 0.52 7.26 4.35
N ILE A 160 1.15 6.11 4.23
CA ILE A 160 1.55 5.29 5.36
C ILE A 160 2.94 4.67 5.13
N VAL A 161 3.76 4.63 6.19
CA VAL A 161 5.09 4.02 6.18
C VAL A 161 5.07 2.78 7.05
N LEU A 162 5.11 1.62 6.43
CA LEU A 162 5.09 0.34 7.13
C LEU A 162 6.47 0.02 7.73
N PRO A 163 6.55 -0.56 8.92
CA PRO A 163 7.83 -0.89 9.54
C PRO A 163 8.49 -2.12 8.88
N PRO A 164 9.82 -2.25 8.96
CA PRO A 164 10.53 -3.37 8.33
C PRO A 164 10.26 -4.73 9.01
N SER A 165 9.66 -4.72 10.20
CA SER A 165 9.22 -5.92 10.91
C SER A 165 7.91 -6.49 10.39
N LEU A 166 7.15 -5.71 9.61
CA LEU A 166 5.85 -6.14 9.09
C LEU A 166 6.04 -7.19 8.00
N TYR A 167 5.49 -8.40 8.21
CA TYR A 167 5.55 -9.47 7.21
C TYR A 167 4.19 -9.79 6.58
N PHE A 168 3.08 -9.38 7.21
CA PHE A 168 1.75 -9.71 6.71
C PHE A 168 0.80 -8.50 6.72
N ILE A 169 0.23 -8.22 5.55
CA ILE A 169 -0.90 -7.31 5.33
C ILE A 169 -2.10 -8.18 5.01
N ASP A 170 -3.10 -8.25 5.89
CA ASP A 170 -4.27 -9.12 5.71
C ASP A 170 -5.27 -8.57 4.69
N GLY A 171 -6.33 -9.34 4.40
CA GLY A 171 -7.33 -8.95 3.41
C GLY A 171 -8.07 -7.66 3.79
N TYR A 172 -8.42 -6.86 2.78
CA TYR A 172 -9.16 -5.59 2.91
C TYR A 172 -8.48 -4.55 3.82
N THR A 173 -7.22 -4.72 4.22
CA THR A 173 -6.56 -3.88 5.23
C THR A 173 -6.69 -2.39 4.93
N PHE A 174 -6.48 -1.95 3.70
CA PHE A 174 -6.59 -0.56 3.25
C PHE A 174 -7.74 -0.34 2.27
N ALA A 175 -8.74 -1.22 2.27
CA ALA A 175 -9.83 -1.10 1.31
C ALA A 175 -10.57 0.23 1.45
N SER A 176 -10.85 0.88 0.31
CA SER A 176 -11.56 2.16 0.22
C SER A 176 -10.91 3.31 1.01
N CYS A 177 -9.58 3.31 1.13
CA CYS A 177 -8.84 4.48 1.60
C CYS A 177 -8.72 5.51 0.47
N ASP A 178 -9.78 6.30 0.25
CA ASP A 178 -9.94 7.14 -0.94
C ASP A 178 -8.84 8.18 -1.14
N SER A 179 -8.21 8.68 -0.07
CA SER A 179 -7.10 9.66 -0.15
C SER A 179 -5.72 9.03 -0.19
N LEU A 180 -5.60 7.71 -0.01
CA LEU A 180 -4.30 7.04 0.08
C LEU A 180 -3.57 7.09 -1.26
N LYS A 181 -2.49 7.87 -1.33
CA LYS A 181 -1.67 8.08 -2.53
C LYS A 181 -0.44 7.20 -2.55
N LYS A 182 0.14 6.93 -1.36
CA LYS A 182 1.43 6.23 -1.25
C LYS A 182 1.46 5.29 -0.07
N ILE A 183 1.98 4.11 -0.32
CA ILE A 183 2.36 3.13 0.69
C ILE A 183 3.85 2.90 0.56
N TYR A 184 4.56 3.12 1.66
CA TYR A 184 5.99 2.83 1.73
C TYR A 184 6.19 1.51 2.45
N MET A 185 6.65 0.50 1.72
CA MET A 185 7.00 -0.82 2.26
C MET A 185 8.39 -1.23 1.77
N THR A 186 9.02 -2.14 2.49
CA THR A 186 10.34 -2.68 2.18
C THR A 186 10.41 -4.18 2.37
N ASP A 187 11.60 -4.72 2.26
CA ASP A 187 11.93 -6.12 2.51
C ASP A 187 11.56 -6.56 3.93
N GLY A 188 10.39 -7.03 4.12
CA GLY A 188 9.77 -7.51 5.35
C GLY A 188 8.45 -8.14 4.97
N VAL A 189 7.68 -7.43 4.14
CA VAL A 189 6.37 -7.92 3.69
C VAL A 189 6.53 -9.16 2.82
N GLU A 190 5.95 -10.28 3.28
CA GLU A 190 5.95 -11.56 2.55
C GLU A 190 4.60 -11.85 1.90
N LYS A 191 3.52 -11.34 2.46
CA LYS A 191 2.16 -11.60 1.95
C LYS A 191 1.29 -10.35 1.98
N ILE A 192 0.57 -10.13 0.88
CA ILE A 192 -0.49 -9.14 0.71
C ILE A 192 -1.78 -9.92 0.48
N GLY A 193 -2.77 -9.74 1.35
CA GLY A 193 -4.05 -10.47 1.33
C GLY A 193 -5.02 -9.99 0.26
N ASP A 194 -6.13 -10.72 0.12
CA ASP A 194 -7.16 -10.44 -0.87
C ASP A 194 -7.75 -9.03 -0.68
N SER A 195 -7.93 -8.31 -1.78
CA SER A 195 -8.52 -6.96 -1.79
C SER A 195 -7.85 -5.95 -0.85
N ALA A 196 -6.57 -6.16 -0.48
CA ALA A 196 -5.88 -5.35 0.53
C ALA A 196 -5.90 -3.85 0.24
N PHE A 197 -5.88 -3.43 -1.04
CA PHE A 197 -5.92 -2.04 -1.49
C PHE A 197 -7.14 -1.74 -2.37
N THR A 198 -8.16 -2.61 -2.37
CA THR A 198 -9.33 -2.42 -3.23
C THR A 198 -9.97 -1.05 -2.98
N GLY A 199 -10.31 -0.32 -4.03
CA GLY A 199 -10.96 0.98 -3.94
C GLY A 199 -10.07 2.13 -3.45
N CYS A 200 -8.75 1.98 -3.36
CA CYS A 200 -7.82 3.08 -3.09
C CYS A 200 -7.72 4.00 -4.32
N LYS A 201 -8.73 4.83 -4.54
CA LYS A 201 -8.90 5.63 -5.77
C LYS A 201 -7.76 6.60 -6.06
N SER A 202 -7.08 7.09 -5.01
CA SER A 202 -5.96 8.04 -5.14
C SER A 202 -4.59 7.38 -5.18
N LEU A 203 -4.48 6.04 -5.06
CA LEU A 203 -3.20 5.35 -5.10
C LEU A 203 -2.56 5.52 -6.48
N GLU A 204 -1.39 6.17 -6.53
CA GLU A 204 -0.69 6.54 -7.77
C GLU A 204 0.39 5.52 -8.15
N SER A 205 1.09 5.01 -7.14
CA SER A 205 2.19 4.07 -7.34
C SER A 205 2.37 3.13 -6.15
N ILE A 206 2.91 1.95 -6.41
CA ILE A 206 3.29 0.99 -5.38
C ILE A 206 4.59 0.27 -5.77
N PHE A 207 5.44 -0.01 -4.77
CA PHE A 207 6.61 -0.86 -4.92
C PHE A 207 6.38 -2.20 -4.21
N ILE A 208 6.56 -3.31 -4.93
CA ILE A 208 6.46 -4.68 -4.41
C ILE A 208 7.88 -5.20 -4.11
N PRO A 209 8.23 -5.39 -2.83
CA PRO A 209 9.57 -5.85 -2.43
C PRO A 209 9.90 -7.27 -2.90
N LYS A 210 11.19 -7.61 -2.87
CA LYS A 210 11.67 -8.96 -3.24
C LYS A 210 11.18 -10.06 -2.31
N THR A 211 10.76 -9.72 -1.09
CA THR A 211 10.29 -10.67 -0.08
C THR A 211 8.85 -11.09 -0.28
N VAL A 212 8.05 -10.34 -1.06
CA VAL A 212 6.65 -10.68 -1.32
C VAL A 212 6.57 -11.99 -2.12
N ARG A 213 5.87 -12.97 -1.55
CA ARG A 213 5.70 -14.34 -2.08
C ARG A 213 4.26 -14.67 -2.41
N ALA A 214 3.32 -13.90 -1.88
CA ALA A 214 1.90 -14.06 -2.16
C ALA A 214 1.21 -12.72 -2.30
N ILE A 215 0.41 -12.58 -3.35
CA ILE A 215 -0.49 -11.47 -3.62
C ILE A 215 -1.86 -12.09 -3.84
N GLY A 216 -2.84 -11.66 -3.04
CA GLY A 216 -4.20 -12.18 -3.10
C GLY A 216 -5.00 -11.67 -4.30
N ASN A 217 -6.24 -12.11 -4.43
CA ASN A 217 -7.13 -11.72 -5.51
C ASN A 217 -7.65 -10.30 -5.29
N GLY A 218 -7.90 -9.58 -6.39
CA GLY A 218 -8.53 -8.26 -6.37
C GLY A 218 -7.77 -7.18 -5.60
N VAL A 219 -6.45 -7.35 -5.35
CA VAL A 219 -5.66 -6.49 -4.46
C VAL A 219 -5.74 -5.01 -4.85
N PHE A 220 -5.76 -4.69 -6.14
CA PHE A 220 -5.79 -3.31 -6.66
C PHE A 220 -7.10 -2.96 -7.37
N THR A 221 -8.13 -3.78 -7.20
CA THR A 221 -9.46 -3.55 -7.76
C THR A 221 -9.96 -2.14 -7.44
N GLY A 222 -10.32 -1.36 -8.46
CA GLY A 222 -10.81 0.02 -8.27
C GLY A 222 -9.75 1.06 -7.86
N CYS A 223 -8.46 0.75 -7.96
CA CYS A 223 -7.37 1.72 -7.84
C CYS A 223 -7.19 2.53 -9.13
N ASN A 224 -8.17 3.39 -9.45
CA ASN A 224 -8.29 3.99 -10.77
C ASN A 224 -7.13 4.93 -11.16
N ASN A 225 -6.36 5.45 -10.20
CA ASN A 225 -5.20 6.29 -10.46
C ASN A 225 -3.85 5.52 -10.42
N LEU A 226 -3.88 4.21 -10.11
CA LEU A 226 -2.67 3.41 -10.07
C LEU A 226 -2.10 3.24 -11.48
N SER A 227 -0.96 3.88 -11.71
CA SER A 227 -0.30 3.92 -13.03
C SER A 227 1.14 3.43 -13.01
N ASP A 228 1.71 3.22 -11.82
CA ASP A 228 3.09 2.79 -11.66
C ASP A 228 3.18 1.68 -10.59
N ILE A 229 3.38 0.45 -11.05
CA ILE A 229 3.67 -0.68 -10.19
C ILE A 229 5.09 -1.13 -10.48
N GLN A 230 5.94 -1.01 -9.47
CA GLN A 230 7.31 -1.47 -9.55
C GLN A 230 7.48 -2.73 -8.71
N ILE A 231 8.11 -3.73 -9.28
CA ILE A 231 8.44 -4.96 -8.59
C ILE A 231 9.96 -5.07 -8.51
N SER A 232 10.49 -5.36 -7.31
CA SER A 232 11.93 -5.58 -7.14
C SER A 232 12.44 -6.59 -8.17
N LYS A 233 13.51 -6.27 -8.87
CA LYS A 233 14.17 -7.17 -9.83
C LYS A 233 14.62 -8.49 -9.20
N ASP A 234 14.85 -8.48 -7.87
CA ASP A 234 15.24 -9.65 -7.09
C ASP A 234 14.01 -10.44 -6.58
N ASN A 235 12.78 -10.00 -6.87
CA ASN A 235 11.58 -10.79 -6.60
C ASN A 235 11.55 -11.97 -7.56
N ARG A 236 11.57 -13.20 -7.01
CA ARG A 236 11.64 -14.43 -7.79
C ARG A 236 10.28 -14.93 -8.25
N ILE A 237 9.21 -14.49 -7.57
CA ILE A 237 7.84 -14.99 -7.80
C ILE A 237 7.07 -14.06 -8.72
N PHE A 238 7.19 -12.75 -8.51
CA PHE A 238 6.45 -11.76 -9.28
C PHE A 238 7.34 -10.92 -10.17
N SER A 239 6.81 -10.52 -11.31
CA SER A 239 7.42 -9.54 -12.21
C SER A 239 6.36 -8.64 -12.83
N GLU A 240 6.76 -7.44 -13.24
CA GLU A 240 5.95 -6.57 -14.10
C GLU A 240 6.38 -6.77 -15.54
N LYS A 241 5.44 -7.01 -16.45
CA LYS A 241 5.66 -7.11 -17.90
C LYS A 241 4.44 -6.58 -18.67
N ASN A 242 4.67 -5.64 -19.56
CA ASN A 242 3.62 -5.05 -20.40
C ASN A 242 2.46 -4.42 -19.56
N ASN A 243 2.78 -3.73 -18.48
CA ASN A 243 1.81 -3.21 -17.52
C ASN A 243 0.92 -4.31 -16.87
N CYS A 244 1.46 -5.51 -16.67
CA CYS A 244 0.81 -6.59 -15.96
C CYS A 244 1.69 -7.10 -14.83
N ILE A 245 1.09 -7.39 -13.67
CA ILE A 245 1.72 -8.17 -12.61
C ILE A 245 1.54 -9.64 -12.92
N ILE A 246 2.64 -10.37 -12.96
CA ILE A 246 2.66 -11.78 -13.33
C ILE A 246 3.29 -12.60 -12.21
N ASN A 247 2.64 -13.70 -11.85
CA ASN A 247 3.28 -14.76 -11.10
C ASN A 247 4.10 -15.63 -12.07
N ASN A 248 5.42 -15.60 -11.91
CA ASN A 248 6.36 -16.28 -12.83
C ASN A 248 6.31 -17.80 -12.73
N ASP A 249 5.98 -18.34 -11.53
CA ASP A 249 5.96 -19.78 -11.28
C ASP A 249 4.72 -20.43 -11.90
N THR A 250 3.56 -19.81 -11.74
CA THR A 250 2.27 -20.33 -12.26
C THR A 250 1.92 -19.80 -13.62
N LYS A 251 2.66 -18.80 -14.13
CA LYS A 251 2.32 -18.06 -15.35
C LYS A 251 0.93 -17.45 -15.31
N THR A 252 0.57 -16.91 -14.14
CA THR A 252 -0.73 -16.27 -13.89
C THR A 252 -0.60 -14.76 -14.01
N LEU A 253 -1.46 -14.13 -14.80
CA LEU A 253 -1.68 -12.70 -14.79
C LEU A 253 -2.51 -12.36 -13.55
N ILE A 254 -1.92 -11.63 -12.59
CA ILE A 254 -2.55 -11.26 -11.32
C ILE A 254 -3.36 -9.96 -11.46
N TYR A 255 -2.81 -8.96 -12.16
CA TYR A 255 -3.46 -7.67 -12.33
C TYR A 255 -2.90 -6.94 -13.55
N ALA A 256 -3.78 -6.29 -14.31
CA ALA A 256 -3.41 -5.41 -15.41
C ALA A 256 -3.52 -3.94 -14.99
N ILE A 257 -2.53 -3.14 -15.37
CA ILE A 257 -2.41 -1.74 -14.98
C ILE A 257 -3.01 -0.87 -16.07
N ASN A 258 -4.12 -0.19 -15.78
CA ASN A 258 -4.76 0.75 -16.71
C ASN A 258 -5.23 0.10 -18.03
N LYS A 259 -5.34 0.93 -19.10
CA LYS A 259 -5.78 0.53 -20.43
C LYS A 259 -4.66 0.15 -21.41
N ASP A 260 -3.42 0.54 -21.08
CA ASP A 260 -2.27 0.40 -21.99
C ASP A 260 -1.46 -0.87 -21.68
N PHE A 261 -2.15 -1.97 -21.35
CA PHE A 261 -1.51 -3.26 -21.11
C PHE A 261 -1.64 -4.21 -22.31
N SER A 262 -0.79 -5.22 -22.34
CA SER A 262 -0.97 -6.37 -23.23
C SER A 262 -0.62 -7.65 -22.49
N ILE A 263 -1.46 -8.68 -22.64
CA ILE A 263 -1.21 -9.98 -22.01
C ILE A 263 0.01 -10.61 -22.68
N PRO A 264 1.06 -10.97 -21.92
CA PRO A 264 2.21 -11.67 -22.50
C PRO A 264 1.85 -13.05 -23.03
N ASP A 265 2.51 -13.48 -24.11
CA ASP A 265 2.19 -14.74 -24.81
C ASP A 265 2.46 -16.00 -23.99
N ASP A 266 3.24 -15.91 -22.92
CA ASP A 266 3.60 -17.02 -22.03
C ASP A 266 2.65 -17.19 -20.83
N ILE A 267 1.55 -16.45 -20.77
CA ILE A 267 0.53 -16.55 -19.72
C ILE A 267 -0.31 -17.80 -19.93
N LEU A 268 -0.55 -18.55 -18.84
CA LEU A 268 -1.36 -19.76 -18.81
C LEU A 268 -2.68 -19.58 -18.07
N CYS A 269 -2.74 -18.67 -17.10
CA CYS A 269 -3.90 -18.41 -16.29
C CYS A 269 -4.13 -16.89 -16.12
N ILE A 270 -5.37 -16.47 -16.06
CA ILE A 270 -5.78 -15.09 -15.73
C ILE A 270 -6.54 -15.18 -14.42
N ALA A 271 -6.03 -14.50 -13.38
CA ALA A 271 -6.62 -14.52 -12.06
C ALA A 271 -7.95 -13.76 -12.00
N GLU A 272 -8.74 -14.07 -10.98
CA GLU A 272 -9.94 -13.33 -10.63
C GLU A 272 -9.64 -11.84 -10.48
N ASP A 273 -10.53 -10.99 -10.99
CA ASP A 273 -10.42 -9.52 -10.95
C ASP A 273 -9.17 -8.92 -11.66
N ALA A 274 -8.41 -9.71 -12.43
CA ALA A 274 -7.19 -9.23 -13.09
C ALA A 274 -7.38 -7.97 -13.96
N PHE A 275 -8.59 -7.74 -14.47
CA PHE A 275 -8.94 -6.58 -15.30
C PHE A 275 -9.95 -5.63 -14.65
N TYR A 276 -10.25 -5.83 -13.38
CA TYR A 276 -11.26 -5.01 -12.71
C TYR A 276 -10.79 -3.54 -12.63
N GLY A 277 -11.66 -2.63 -13.11
CA GLY A 277 -11.36 -1.20 -13.16
C GLY A 277 -10.50 -0.77 -14.36
N CYS A 278 -10.11 -1.69 -15.25
CA CYS A 278 -9.46 -1.34 -16.49
C CYS A 278 -10.47 -0.77 -17.50
N GLU A 279 -10.13 0.37 -18.11
CA GLU A 279 -10.87 0.88 -19.27
C GLU A 279 -10.37 0.15 -20.52
N ILE A 280 -11.02 -0.94 -20.92
CA ILE A 280 -10.59 -1.80 -22.03
C ILE A 280 -11.48 -1.55 -23.25
N ASP A 281 -10.90 -1.06 -24.34
CA ASP A 281 -11.58 -0.94 -25.64
C ASP A 281 -11.56 -2.28 -26.41
N SER A 282 -10.50 -3.05 -26.25
CA SER A 282 -10.34 -4.38 -26.84
C SER A 282 -9.37 -5.23 -26.01
N LEU A 283 -9.66 -6.51 -25.89
CA LEU A 283 -8.79 -7.47 -25.19
C LEU A 283 -8.42 -8.61 -26.14
N VAL A 284 -7.13 -8.83 -26.32
CA VAL A 284 -6.59 -9.97 -27.03
C VAL A 284 -6.05 -10.96 -26.01
N ILE A 285 -6.65 -12.15 -25.94
CA ILE A 285 -6.21 -13.24 -25.08
C ILE A 285 -5.28 -14.14 -25.92
N PRO A 286 -4.02 -14.35 -25.50
CA PRO A 286 -3.11 -15.25 -26.20
C PRO A 286 -3.62 -16.70 -26.25
N GLU A 287 -3.32 -17.42 -27.32
CA GLU A 287 -3.72 -18.84 -27.51
C GLU A 287 -3.23 -19.78 -26.39
N GLY A 288 -2.16 -19.39 -25.67
CA GLY A 288 -1.57 -20.16 -24.58
C GLY A 288 -2.38 -20.19 -23.30
N VAL A 289 -3.36 -19.27 -23.11
CA VAL A 289 -4.16 -19.16 -21.90
C VAL A 289 -5.09 -20.37 -21.80
N LYS A 290 -5.00 -21.12 -20.69
CA LYS A 290 -5.75 -22.35 -20.44
C LYS A 290 -6.91 -22.15 -19.46
N GLU A 291 -6.78 -21.14 -18.60
CA GLU A 291 -7.74 -20.90 -17.51
C GLU A 291 -7.95 -19.40 -17.33
N ILE A 292 -9.18 -19.02 -17.12
CA ILE A 292 -9.59 -17.69 -16.69
C ILE A 292 -10.45 -17.93 -15.47
N GLU A 293 -9.99 -17.51 -14.29
CA GLU A 293 -10.72 -17.67 -13.04
C GLU A 293 -12.01 -16.84 -13.08
N GLU A 294 -13.14 -17.50 -12.77
CA GLU A 294 -14.46 -16.91 -12.90
C GLU A 294 -14.78 -16.07 -11.67
N GLU A 295 -15.01 -14.77 -11.81
CA GLU A 295 -16.21 -14.08 -11.35
C GLU A 295 -16.40 -12.68 -11.96
N HIS A 296 -15.42 -12.00 -12.50
CA HIS A 296 -15.61 -10.60 -12.93
C HIS A 296 -15.06 -10.17 -14.30
N LEU A 297 -15.10 -11.01 -15.32
CA LEU A 297 -15.05 -10.54 -16.73
C LEU A 297 -16.22 -9.59 -17.08
N LEU A 298 -17.19 -9.45 -16.19
CA LEU A 298 -18.41 -8.66 -16.39
C LEU A 298 -18.27 -7.15 -16.18
N ILE A 299 -17.15 -6.65 -15.63
CA ILE A 299 -17.07 -5.24 -15.18
C ILE A 299 -16.18 -4.36 -16.07
N ALA A 300 -15.29 -4.90 -16.85
CA ALA A 300 -14.88 -4.19 -18.05
C ALA A 300 -16.11 -4.15 -18.95
N ASN A 301 -16.45 -3.02 -19.58
CA ASN A 301 -17.55 -2.89 -20.55
C ASN A 301 -17.50 -3.95 -21.69
N LEU A 302 -17.11 -5.17 -21.34
CA LEU A 302 -16.85 -6.36 -22.16
C LEU A 302 -18.09 -6.97 -22.78
N LEU A 303 -19.29 -6.46 -22.51
CA LEU A 303 -20.53 -6.82 -23.23
C LEU A 303 -20.44 -6.56 -24.75
N LYS A 304 -19.33 -5.97 -25.23
CA LYS A 304 -19.04 -5.77 -26.67
C LYS A 304 -17.84 -6.56 -27.18
N LEU A 305 -17.13 -7.31 -26.32
CA LEU A 305 -15.99 -8.10 -26.78
C LEU A 305 -16.48 -9.39 -27.46
N ASN A 306 -16.34 -9.39 -28.78
CA ASN A 306 -16.35 -10.64 -29.54
C ASN A 306 -15.11 -11.43 -29.09
N TYR A 307 -15.33 -12.51 -28.35
CA TYR A 307 -14.28 -13.50 -28.09
C TYR A 307 -13.79 -14.04 -29.41
N LEU A 308 -12.63 -13.56 -29.87
CA LEU A 308 -11.84 -14.26 -30.87
C LEU A 308 -11.01 -15.32 -30.13
N ILE A 309 -11.67 -16.41 -29.74
CA ILE A 309 -10.97 -17.66 -29.45
C ILE A 309 -10.76 -18.29 -30.83
N HIS A 310 -9.55 -18.23 -31.32
CA HIS A 310 -9.11 -18.99 -32.50
C HIS A 310 -8.43 -20.26 -32.05
#